data_4ab3e9f4a27f133a7ebd1ee3df2c7a1b
#
_entry.id   4ab3e9f4a27f133a7ebd1ee3df2c7a1b
#
_cell.length_a   1.000
_cell.length_b   1.000
_cell.length_c   1.000
_cell.angle_alpha   90.00
_cell.angle_beta   90.00
_cell.angle_gamma   90.00
#
_symmetry.space_group_name_H-M   'P 1'
#
loop_
_entity.id
_entity.type
_entity.pdbx_description
1 polymer ?
#
loop_
_entity_poly.entity_id
_entity_poly.type
_entity_poly.pdbx_seq_one_letter_code
_entity_poly.pdbx_strand_id
1 'polypeptide(L)'
;MTKKDQRDAGPKFAPKYAEKSQKSERAMTSRELKNLYYLKKEIKEQQRRIAELEAVATNCSTKITGLPTGKGISDKIGNYAAQIADLKALLDLNLKKCFYELNRLDRFIQSVEDPLLRQILTCRFVNGYSWRKITFQIGGGNSVDSVKKKLYRYLKK
;
A
#
# COMPACT_ATOMS: atom_id res chain seq x y z
N MET A 1 9.88 -24.29 -64.49
CA MET A 1 10.68 -24.05 -63.28
C MET A 1 10.01 -23.00 -62.46
N THR A 2 9.25 -23.40 -61.48
CA THR A 2 8.39 -22.53 -60.65
C THR A 2 8.96 -22.51 -59.24
N LYS A 3 9.39 -21.31 -58.79
CA LYS A 3 9.81 -21.06 -57.41
C LYS A 3 8.59 -21.01 -56.50
N LYS A 4 8.58 -21.90 -55.50
CA LYS A 4 7.60 -21.92 -54.39
C LYS A 4 7.90 -20.78 -53.43
N ASP A 5 6.90 -19.93 -53.20
CA ASP A 5 6.85 -19.00 -52.09
C ASP A 5 6.78 -19.78 -50.78
N GLN A 6 7.80 -19.63 -49.96
CA GLN A 6 7.79 -19.97 -48.54
C GLN A 6 7.26 -18.75 -47.76
N ARG A 7 6.01 -18.81 -47.32
CA ARG A 7 5.47 -17.85 -46.34
C ARG A 7 5.89 -18.25 -44.96
N ASP A 8 6.81 -17.48 -44.40
CA ASP A 8 7.20 -17.53 -42.99
C ASP A 8 5.98 -17.20 -42.12
N ALA A 9 5.47 -18.23 -41.44
CA ALA A 9 4.55 -18.06 -40.31
C ALA A 9 5.37 -17.75 -39.05
N GLY A 10 5.57 -16.47 -38.78
CA GLY A 10 6.18 -16.02 -37.53
C GLY A 10 5.39 -16.51 -36.30
N PRO A 11 6.07 -16.74 -35.16
CA PRO A 11 5.46 -17.36 -34.00
C PRO A 11 4.40 -16.44 -33.37
N LYS A 12 3.17 -16.93 -33.30
CA LYS A 12 2.04 -16.34 -32.54
C LYS A 12 2.26 -16.53 -31.04
N PHE A 13 3.28 -15.92 -30.51
CA PHE A 13 3.48 -15.82 -29.07
C PHE A 13 3.22 -14.38 -28.63
N ALA A 14 1.95 -14.03 -28.48
CA ALA A 14 1.58 -12.84 -27.76
C ALA A 14 1.78 -13.13 -26.27
N PRO A 15 2.71 -12.44 -25.57
CA PRO A 15 2.93 -12.73 -24.17
C PRO A 15 1.71 -12.25 -23.36
N LYS A 16 1.13 -13.15 -22.57
CA LYS A 16 0.04 -12.89 -21.61
C LYS A 16 0.36 -11.76 -20.59
N TYR A 17 1.54 -11.18 -20.67
CA TYR A 17 1.98 -10.03 -19.88
C TYR A 17 1.53 -8.67 -20.46
N ALA A 18 1.13 -8.60 -21.72
CA ALA A 18 0.66 -7.36 -22.36
C ALA A 18 -0.72 -6.90 -21.83
N GLU A 19 -1.59 -7.82 -21.44
CA GLU A 19 -2.90 -7.46 -20.87
C GLU A 19 -2.81 -6.86 -19.45
N LYS A 20 -1.76 -7.16 -18.68
CA LYS A 20 -1.54 -6.55 -17.38
C LYS A 20 -1.01 -5.11 -17.44
N SER A 21 -0.35 -4.73 -18.53
CA SER A 21 0.16 -3.38 -18.75
C SER A 21 -0.94 -2.37 -19.07
N GLN A 22 -2.00 -2.77 -19.78
CA GLN A 22 -3.13 -1.91 -20.11
C GLN A 22 -4.01 -1.55 -18.91
N LYS A 23 -3.94 -2.31 -17.81
CA LYS A 23 -4.63 -1.99 -16.56
C LYS A 23 -3.98 -0.85 -15.78
N SER A 24 -2.76 -0.44 -16.13
CA SER A 24 -2.01 0.63 -15.46
C SER A 24 -2.37 2.05 -15.94
N GLU A 25 -3.00 2.18 -17.10
CA GLU A 25 -3.40 3.49 -17.68
C GLU A 25 -4.83 3.90 -17.32
N ARG A 26 -5.57 3.05 -16.63
CA ARG A 26 -6.90 3.40 -16.15
C ARG A 26 -6.82 4.49 -15.09
N ALA A 27 -7.54 5.59 -15.33
CA ALA A 27 -7.75 6.64 -14.32
C ALA A 27 -8.10 6.01 -12.97
N MET A 28 -7.36 6.36 -11.92
CA MET A 28 -7.61 5.81 -10.58
C MET A 28 -8.91 6.37 -10.03
N THR A 29 -9.76 5.50 -9.55
CA THR A 29 -11.01 5.89 -8.91
C THR A 29 -10.76 6.48 -7.52
N SER A 30 -11.67 7.34 -7.05
CA SER A 30 -11.64 7.88 -5.68
C SER A 30 -11.58 6.80 -4.60
N ARG A 31 -12.12 5.61 -4.87
CA ARG A 31 -12.07 4.45 -3.97
C ARG A 31 -10.66 3.86 -3.90
N GLU A 32 -10.00 3.66 -5.03
CA GLU A 32 -8.63 3.14 -5.10
C GLU A 32 -7.64 4.09 -4.41
N LEU A 33 -7.80 5.41 -4.61
CA LEU A 33 -6.99 6.42 -3.93
C LEU A 33 -7.13 6.37 -2.40
N LYS A 34 -8.33 6.09 -1.89
CA LYS A 34 -8.57 5.94 -0.44
C LYS A 34 -7.99 4.64 0.11
N ASN A 35 -7.96 3.56 -0.67
CA ASN A 35 -7.43 2.27 -0.23
C ASN A 35 -5.98 2.39 0.24
N LEU A 36 -5.15 3.17 -0.44
CA LEU A 36 -3.76 3.39 -0.03
C LEU A 36 -3.66 4.02 1.36
N TYR A 37 -4.55 4.97 1.68
CA TYR A 37 -4.58 5.59 3.00
C TYR A 37 -4.89 4.56 4.10
N TYR A 38 -5.89 3.70 3.87
CA TYR A 38 -6.26 2.66 4.83
C TYR A 38 -5.18 1.59 4.98
N LEU A 39 -4.55 1.20 3.87
CA LEU A 39 -3.46 0.23 3.87
C LEU A 39 -2.25 0.74 4.67
N LYS A 40 -1.88 2.01 4.52
CA LYS A 40 -0.83 2.63 5.35
C LYS A 40 -1.19 2.65 6.84
N LYS A 41 -2.46 2.88 7.17
CA LYS A 41 -2.93 2.86 8.56
C LYS A 41 -2.88 1.45 9.14
N GLU A 42 -3.28 0.45 8.37
CA GLU A 42 -3.22 -0.96 8.76
C GLU A 42 -1.78 -1.42 9.01
N ILE A 43 -0.84 -1.09 8.13
CA ILE A 43 0.59 -1.36 8.30
C ILE A 43 1.11 -0.78 9.63
N LYS A 44 0.76 0.46 9.92
CA LYS A 44 1.18 1.14 11.16
C LYS A 44 0.60 0.46 12.40
N GLU A 45 -0.63 0.00 12.34
CA GLU A 45 -1.28 -0.73 13.44
C GLU A 45 -0.65 -2.12 13.64
N GLN A 46 -0.33 -2.83 12.56
CA GLN A 46 0.38 -4.11 12.64
C GLN A 46 1.77 -3.95 13.26
N GLN A 47 2.52 -2.92 12.87
CA GLN A 47 3.83 -2.61 13.48
C GLN A 47 3.71 -2.36 14.99
N ARG A 48 2.71 -1.59 15.42
CA ARG A 48 2.43 -1.33 16.83
C ARG A 48 2.14 -2.63 17.58
N ARG A 49 1.29 -3.49 17.02
CA ARG A 49 0.91 -4.78 17.62
C ARG A 49 2.09 -5.73 17.74
N ILE A 50 2.97 -5.77 16.75
CA ILE A 50 4.20 -6.57 16.81
C ILE A 50 5.09 -6.07 17.97
N ALA A 51 5.31 -4.76 18.06
CA ALA A 51 6.12 -4.18 19.13
C ALA A 51 5.55 -4.46 20.53
N GLU A 52 4.23 -4.42 20.69
CA GLU A 52 3.55 -4.78 21.94
C GLU A 52 3.78 -6.24 22.33
N LEU A 53 3.64 -7.17 21.36
CA LEU A 53 3.87 -8.60 21.60
C LEU A 53 5.34 -8.89 21.90
N GLU A 54 6.28 -8.25 21.23
CA GLU A 54 7.70 -8.36 21.50
C GLU A 54 8.03 -7.87 22.91
N ALA A 55 7.45 -6.75 23.36
CA ALA A 55 7.61 -6.24 24.71
C ALA A 55 7.05 -7.22 25.77
N VAL A 56 5.88 -7.80 25.52
CA VAL A 56 5.28 -8.81 26.41
C VAL A 56 6.14 -10.06 26.47
N ALA A 57 6.61 -10.57 25.33
CA ALA A 57 7.46 -11.75 25.24
C ALA A 57 8.80 -11.55 26.01
N THR A 58 9.38 -10.35 25.90
CA THR A 58 10.62 -9.98 26.59
C THR A 58 10.41 -9.86 28.10
N ASN A 59 9.27 -9.35 28.55
CA ASN A 59 8.94 -9.16 29.97
C ASN A 59 8.42 -10.45 30.65
N CYS A 60 8.16 -11.51 29.89
CA CYS A 60 7.84 -12.86 30.41
C CYS A 60 9.08 -13.56 30.99
N SER A 61 9.88 -12.84 31.82
CA SER A 61 10.95 -13.48 32.57
C SER A 61 10.33 -14.47 33.55
N THR A 62 10.73 -15.72 33.40
CA THR A 62 10.38 -16.83 34.29
C THR A 62 10.76 -16.46 35.72
N LYS A 63 9.79 -16.24 36.60
CA LYS A 63 10.06 -16.28 38.04
C LYS A 63 10.47 -17.71 38.33
N ILE A 64 11.76 -17.95 38.52
CA ILE A 64 12.30 -19.22 38.99
C ILE A 64 11.93 -19.30 40.47
N THR A 65 10.70 -19.74 40.74
CA THR A 65 10.29 -20.23 42.05
C THR A 65 10.72 -21.67 42.06
N GLY A 66 11.74 -21.99 42.89
CA GLY A 66 12.38 -23.30 42.95
C GLY A 66 11.51 -24.48 43.43
N LEU A 67 10.23 -24.46 43.12
CA LEU A 67 9.28 -25.55 43.38
C LEU A 67 8.82 -26.12 42.03
N PRO A 68 8.90 -27.47 41.84
CA PRO A 68 8.35 -28.11 40.65
C PRO A 68 6.83 -28.03 40.67
N THR A 69 6.26 -27.09 39.94
CA THR A 69 4.82 -27.03 39.72
C THR A 69 4.49 -28.02 38.58
N GLY A 70 4.11 -29.25 38.95
CA GLY A 70 3.57 -30.23 38.05
C GLY A 70 2.19 -29.85 37.56
N LYS A 71 2.10 -29.16 36.46
CA LYS A 71 0.97 -29.08 35.52
C LYS A 71 1.45 -28.33 34.28
N GLY A 72 1.43 -29.03 33.13
CA GLY A 72 1.62 -28.56 31.77
C GLY A 72 2.28 -27.21 31.61
N ILE A 73 3.57 -27.20 31.31
CA ILE A 73 4.29 -25.97 30.95
C ILE A 73 3.62 -25.44 29.67
N SER A 74 2.70 -24.51 29.86
CA SER A 74 2.19 -23.73 28.72
C SER A 74 3.36 -22.94 28.19
N ASP A 75 3.87 -23.28 27.02
CA ASP A 75 4.93 -22.55 26.33
C ASP A 75 4.38 -21.20 25.83
N LYS A 76 4.23 -20.27 26.77
CA LYS A 76 3.73 -18.93 26.47
C LYS A 76 4.68 -18.19 25.54
N ILE A 77 5.98 -18.41 25.70
CA ILE A 77 7.00 -17.74 24.88
C ILE A 77 6.95 -18.26 23.45
N GLY A 78 6.85 -19.58 23.26
CA GLY A 78 6.67 -20.17 21.93
C GLY A 78 5.40 -19.70 21.24
N ASN A 79 4.29 -19.56 21.98
CA ASN A 79 3.04 -19.04 21.44
C ASN A 79 3.16 -17.56 21.01
N TYR A 80 3.86 -16.71 21.78
CA TYR A 80 4.11 -15.33 21.37
C TYR A 80 5.05 -15.26 20.17
N ALA A 81 6.08 -16.09 20.13
CA ALA A 81 7.00 -16.15 18.99
C ALA A 81 6.27 -16.55 17.69
N ALA A 82 5.38 -17.54 17.73
CA ALA A 82 4.55 -17.93 16.59
C ALA A 82 3.63 -16.79 16.13
N GLN A 83 2.93 -16.12 17.04
CA GLN A 83 2.07 -14.99 16.71
C GLN A 83 2.85 -13.82 16.10
N ILE A 84 4.03 -13.52 16.61
CA ILE A 84 4.91 -12.47 16.06
C ILE A 84 5.36 -12.85 14.65
N ALA A 85 5.72 -14.10 14.40
CA ALA A 85 6.12 -14.58 13.09
C ALA A 85 4.99 -14.44 12.06
N ASP A 86 3.77 -14.85 12.41
CA ASP A 86 2.60 -14.71 11.55
C ASP A 86 2.27 -13.24 11.24
N LEU A 87 2.33 -12.38 12.25
CA LEU A 87 2.09 -10.95 12.05
C LEU A 87 3.18 -10.29 11.20
N LYS A 88 4.44 -10.68 11.33
CA LYS A 88 5.55 -10.21 10.48
C LYS A 88 5.36 -10.64 9.03
N ALA A 89 4.92 -11.88 8.78
CA ALA A 89 4.60 -12.36 7.44
C ALA A 89 3.45 -11.57 6.80
N LEU A 90 2.39 -11.30 7.55
CA LEU A 90 1.26 -10.48 7.11
C LEU A 90 1.68 -9.03 6.84
N LEU A 91 2.53 -8.45 7.68
CA LEU A 91 3.09 -7.12 7.51
C LEU A 91 3.89 -7.01 6.21
N ASP A 92 4.77 -7.97 5.92
CA ASP A 92 5.56 -8.00 4.68
C ASP A 92 4.65 -8.04 3.43
N LEU A 93 3.59 -8.84 3.47
CA LEU A 93 2.60 -8.91 2.39
C LEU A 93 1.88 -7.58 2.19
N ASN A 94 1.50 -6.89 3.26
CA ASN A 94 0.84 -5.59 3.20
C ASN A 94 1.80 -4.48 2.76
N LEU A 95 3.08 -4.56 3.13
CA LEU A 95 4.11 -3.65 2.63
C LEU A 95 4.29 -3.79 1.11
N LYS A 96 4.36 -5.02 0.59
CA LYS A 96 4.44 -5.28 -0.86
C LYS A 96 3.21 -4.72 -1.60
N LYS A 97 2.02 -4.92 -1.08
CA LYS A 97 0.78 -4.33 -1.63
C LYS A 97 0.82 -2.81 -1.62
N CYS A 98 1.24 -2.21 -0.49
CA CYS A 98 1.35 -0.77 -0.35
C CYS A 98 2.35 -0.17 -1.36
N PHE A 99 3.48 -0.82 -1.58
CA PHE A 99 4.49 -0.39 -2.54
C PHE A 99 3.97 -0.44 -3.98
N TYR A 100 3.24 -1.50 -4.33
CA TYR A 100 2.60 -1.63 -5.63
C TYR A 100 1.57 -0.50 -5.88
N GLU A 101 0.70 -0.24 -4.92
CA GLU A 101 -0.32 0.81 -5.03
C GLU A 101 0.29 2.22 -5.04
N LEU A 102 1.40 2.45 -4.30
CA LEU A 102 2.14 3.71 -4.36
C LEU A 102 2.72 3.96 -5.76
N ASN A 103 3.40 2.98 -6.31
CA ASN A 103 3.98 3.10 -7.66
C ASN A 103 2.91 3.35 -8.72
N ARG A 104 1.73 2.71 -8.57
CA ARG A 104 0.59 2.94 -9.44
C ARG A 104 0.04 4.37 -9.30
N LEU A 105 -0.07 4.85 -8.06
CA LEU A 105 -0.51 6.21 -7.77
C LEU A 105 0.47 7.26 -8.31
N ASP A 106 1.77 7.04 -8.15
CA ASP A 106 2.78 7.95 -8.66
C ASP A 106 2.73 8.08 -10.19
N ARG A 107 2.57 6.96 -10.91
CA ARG A 107 2.38 6.99 -12.37
C ARG A 107 1.11 7.76 -12.75
N PHE A 108 0.01 7.53 -12.05
CA PHE A 108 -1.24 8.28 -12.26
C PHE A 108 -1.05 9.77 -12.02
N ILE A 109 -0.37 10.17 -10.93
CA ILE A 109 -0.10 11.58 -10.64
C ILE A 109 0.77 12.22 -11.74
N GLN A 110 1.77 11.50 -12.25
CA GLN A 110 2.63 11.98 -13.33
C GLN A 110 1.86 12.18 -14.64
N SER A 111 0.82 11.40 -14.90
CA SER A 111 -0.01 11.55 -16.10
C SER A 111 -0.98 12.75 -16.04
N VAL A 112 -1.13 13.39 -14.89
CA VAL A 112 -2.00 14.56 -14.73
C VAL A 112 -1.29 15.82 -15.26
N GLU A 113 -1.90 16.51 -16.22
CA GLU A 113 -1.31 17.70 -16.84
C GLU A 113 -1.22 18.91 -15.91
N ASP A 114 -2.25 19.12 -15.09
CA ASP A 114 -2.36 20.29 -14.19
C ASP A 114 -1.40 20.15 -12.98
N PRO A 115 -0.37 21.00 -12.86
CA PRO A 115 0.60 20.94 -11.76
C PRO A 115 -0.03 21.11 -10.38
N LEU A 116 -1.02 22.00 -10.27
CA LEU A 116 -1.72 22.22 -9.00
C LEU A 116 -2.49 20.98 -8.58
N LEU A 117 -3.12 20.30 -9.53
CA LEU A 117 -3.85 19.08 -9.27
C LEU A 117 -2.90 17.94 -8.87
N ARG A 118 -1.73 17.80 -9.51
CA ARG A 118 -0.67 16.85 -9.09
C ARG A 118 -0.26 17.10 -7.64
N GLN A 119 -0.05 18.34 -7.26
CA GLN A 119 0.33 18.70 -5.90
C GLN A 119 -0.78 18.36 -4.88
N ILE A 120 -2.05 18.63 -5.21
CA ILE A 120 -3.20 18.27 -4.37
C ILE A 120 -3.28 16.75 -4.18
N LEU A 121 -3.14 15.97 -5.27
CA LEU A 121 -3.16 14.50 -5.24
C LEU A 121 -2.03 13.95 -4.37
N THR A 122 -0.80 14.42 -4.56
CA THR A 122 0.36 14.01 -3.76
C THR A 122 0.13 14.32 -2.28
N CYS A 123 -0.24 15.55 -1.94
CA CYS A 123 -0.48 15.95 -0.56
C CYS A 123 -1.60 15.15 0.10
N ARG A 124 -2.68 14.86 -0.64
CA ARG A 124 -3.86 14.18 -0.09
C ARG A 124 -3.66 12.67 0.06
N PHE A 125 -3.16 12.01 -0.98
CA PHE A 125 -3.17 10.55 -1.07
C PHE A 125 -1.80 9.91 -0.78
N VAL A 126 -0.70 10.57 -1.13
CA VAL A 126 0.64 10.07 -0.77
C VAL A 126 0.99 10.47 0.66
N ASN A 127 0.87 11.75 1.00
CA ASN A 127 1.26 12.29 2.30
C ASN A 127 0.16 12.20 3.37
N GLY A 128 -1.11 11.98 2.97
CA GLY A 128 -2.23 11.84 3.89
C GLY A 128 -2.61 13.15 4.62
N TYR A 129 -2.31 14.31 4.06
CA TYR A 129 -2.55 15.60 4.72
C TYR A 129 -4.04 15.94 4.82
N SER A 130 -4.40 16.66 5.89
CA SER A 130 -5.72 17.26 6.04
C SER A 130 -5.94 18.37 5.01
N TRP A 131 -7.19 18.66 4.65
CA TRP A 131 -7.53 19.70 3.69
C TRP A 131 -6.98 21.08 4.08
N ARG A 132 -7.01 21.41 5.36
CA ARG A 132 -6.43 22.66 5.89
C ARG A 132 -4.93 22.72 5.64
N LYS A 133 -4.20 21.62 5.92
CA LYS A 133 -2.76 21.55 5.70
C LYS A 133 -2.41 21.65 4.22
N ILE A 134 -3.19 21.02 3.34
CA ILE A 134 -3.01 21.09 1.89
C ILE A 134 -3.17 22.52 1.40
N THR A 135 -4.23 23.20 1.82
CA THR A 135 -4.50 24.58 1.43
C THR A 135 -3.39 25.54 1.88
N PHE A 136 -2.92 25.36 3.10
CA PHE A 136 -1.79 26.12 3.63
C PHE A 136 -0.50 25.89 2.83
N GLN A 137 -0.21 24.64 2.47
CA GLN A 137 1.01 24.28 1.72
C GLN A 137 0.97 24.74 0.27
N ILE A 138 -0.19 24.73 -0.37
CA ILE A 138 -0.35 25.20 -1.76
C ILE A 138 -0.29 26.72 -1.81
N GLY A 139 -0.78 27.42 -0.77
CA GLY A 139 -0.80 28.87 -0.72
C GLY A 139 -1.70 29.52 -1.79
N GLY A 140 -1.35 30.71 -2.24
CA GLY A 140 -2.00 31.36 -3.39
C GLY A 140 -3.47 31.77 -3.16
N GLY A 141 -3.91 31.99 -1.90
CA GLY A 141 -5.28 32.40 -1.61
C GLY A 141 -6.35 31.32 -1.84
N ASN A 142 -5.93 30.09 -2.04
CA ASN A 142 -6.86 28.97 -2.25
C ASN A 142 -7.65 28.65 -0.97
N SER A 143 -8.98 28.60 -1.08
CA SER A 143 -9.84 28.11 0.01
C SER A 143 -9.90 26.57 0.03
N VAL A 144 -10.22 26.01 1.21
CA VAL A 144 -10.40 24.56 1.37
C VAL A 144 -11.43 24.01 0.39
N ASP A 145 -12.52 24.76 0.15
CA ASP A 145 -13.58 24.33 -0.74
C ASP A 145 -13.20 24.40 -2.21
N SER A 146 -12.39 25.40 -2.59
CA SER A 146 -11.84 25.52 -3.94
C SER A 146 -10.98 24.30 -4.28
N VAL A 147 -10.05 23.93 -3.39
CA VAL A 147 -9.15 22.78 -3.54
C VAL A 147 -9.93 21.47 -3.64
N LYS A 148 -10.93 21.27 -2.76
CA LYS A 148 -11.81 20.10 -2.79
C LYS A 148 -12.59 20.01 -4.10
N LYS A 149 -13.25 21.12 -4.51
CA LYS A 149 -14.03 21.17 -5.75
C LYS A 149 -13.19 20.83 -6.97
N LYS A 150 -11.96 21.37 -7.03
CA LYS A 150 -11.03 21.09 -8.13
C LYS A 150 -10.71 19.60 -8.23
N LEU A 151 -10.35 18.96 -7.10
CA LEU A 151 -10.07 17.53 -7.06
C LEU A 151 -11.29 16.68 -7.44
N TYR A 152 -12.45 16.95 -6.85
CA TYR A 152 -13.64 16.15 -7.11
C TYR A 152 -14.16 16.29 -8.54
N ARG A 153 -14.03 17.45 -9.17
CA ARG A 153 -14.36 17.64 -10.60
C ARG A 153 -13.46 16.77 -11.48
N TYR A 154 -12.19 16.68 -11.16
CA TYR A 154 -11.26 15.84 -11.89
C TYR A 154 -11.57 14.34 -11.74
N LEU A 155 -11.86 13.88 -10.53
CA LEU A 155 -12.15 12.46 -10.25
C LEU A 155 -13.54 12.00 -10.74
N LYS A 156 -14.42 12.91 -11.15
CA LYS A 156 -15.73 12.58 -11.74
C LYS A 156 -15.71 12.40 -13.26
N LYS A 157 -14.66 12.86 -13.91
CA LYS A 157 -14.44 12.62 -15.34
C LYS A 157 -14.02 11.18 -15.59
#